data_0d9360b0b5e1ee7b8f2ddb2ad472f343
#
_entry.id   0d9360b0b5e1ee7b8f2ddb2ad472f343
#
_cell.length_a   1.000
_cell.length_b   1.000
_cell.length_c   1.000
_cell.angle_alpha   90.00
_cell.angle_beta   90.00
_cell.angle_gamma   90.00
#
_symmetry.space_group_name_H-M   'P 1'
#
loop_
_entity.id
_entity.type
_entity.pdbx_description
1 polymer ?
#
loop_
_entity_poly.entity_id
_entity_poly.type
_entity_poly.pdbx_seq_one_letter_code
_entity_poly.pdbx_strand_id
1 'polypeptide(L)'
;MSPREPSPQGLNANVDVAINNKTADNDTPKPTTVDEISSPDRPFDNVLNLRDVGVHINRLCGTRVVREGVLFRSARPDNASKSDRHRFAEELRLASIIDLRSTTEHNIAANRQLATQLSNGNAESPPASQPQSIANDEHLVQLPGVRRIMISLAGWNFEKLLLWRLSWFNILKAITLLASGYRNAATKLVVEQAMVPRGLNGLAHDTLTASQEEIKELFGHLGDPAVYPTLIHCTQGKDRTGLVIILLLLLAGSPGSDEGVPSETKEEQEEEPGGNINAGGVLRDGDTDVVRGAPIGPLATCKIPLSAITCDYRVSEDELIPELEERLAEMQAMGLPAEYAKCPTGFTEEVVRFLEEGYGGVRGYLKAIGVEDGDVETVRGLLVA
;
A
#
# COMPACT_ATOMS: atom_id res chain seq x y z
N MET A 1 -58.34 -52.88 4.23
CA MET A 1 -59.24 -51.92 4.88
C MET A 1 -58.42 -50.71 5.21
N SER A 2 -58.49 -49.74 4.34
CA SER A 2 -57.90 -48.42 4.57
C SER A 2 -58.98 -47.44 5.01
N PRO A 3 -58.71 -46.46 5.85
CA PRO A 3 -59.55 -45.28 5.95
C PRO A 3 -58.88 -44.05 5.26
N ARG A 4 -59.82 -43.36 4.59
CA ARG A 4 -59.58 -42.17 3.76
C ARG A 4 -59.26 -40.91 4.63
N GLU A 5 -58.40 -40.04 4.11
CA GLU A 5 -58.26 -38.67 4.53
C GLU A 5 -59.38 -37.75 4.07
N PRO A 6 -59.74 -36.71 4.79
CA PRO A 6 -60.60 -35.62 4.28
C PRO A 6 -59.77 -34.39 3.89
N SER A 7 -60.12 -33.81 2.73
CA SER A 7 -59.63 -32.52 2.20
C SER A 7 -60.14 -31.33 3.01
N PRO A 8 -59.37 -30.23 3.14
CA PRO A 8 -59.91 -28.94 3.55
C PRO A 8 -60.28 -28.06 2.35
N GLN A 9 -61.43 -27.48 2.47
CA GLN A 9 -62.05 -26.54 1.57
C GLN A 9 -61.40 -25.16 1.57
N GLY A 10 -61.48 -24.47 0.42
CA GLY A 10 -60.91 -23.17 0.15
C GLY A 10 -61.51 -21.99 0.91
N LEU A 11 -60.73 -20.97 1.00
CA LEU A 11 -61.16 -19.58 1.30
C LEU A 11 -60.52 -18.67 0.25
N ASN A 12 -61.39 -18.17 -0.65
CA ASN A 12 -61.09 -17.06 -1.55
C ASN A 12 -60.98 -15.79 -0.74
N ALA A 13 -59.87 -15.06 -0.86
CA ALA A 13 -59.75 -13.67 -0.52
C ALA A 13 -59.20 -12.93 -1.74
N ASN A 14 -60.08 -12.20 -2.39
CA ASN A 14 -59.74 -11.18 -3.40
C ASN A 14 -58.90 -10.09 -2.73
N VAL A 15 -57.69 -9.86 -3.27
CA VAL A 15 -56.91 -8.64 -3.00
C VAL A 15 -56.77 -7.92 -4.33
N ASP A 16 -57.42 -6.77 -4.40
CA ASP A 16 -57.31 -5.82 -5.51
C ASP A 16 -55.88 -5.34 -5.67
N VAL A 17 -55.24 -5.65 -6.80
CA VAL A 17 -53.93 -5.09 -7.18
C VAL A 17 -54.17 -3.77 -7.87
N ALA A 18 -53.97 -2.68 -7.15
CA ALA A 18 -53.84 -1.33 -7.72
C ALA A 18 -52.63 -1.25 -8.61
N ILE A 19 -52.82 -1.16 -9.92
CA ILE A 19 -51.77 -0.88 -10.92
C ILE A 19 -51.36 0.57 -10.76
N ASN A 20 -50.21 0.79 -10.11
CA ASN A 20 -49.59 2.11 -10.02
C ASN A 20 -48.66 2.29 -11.24
N ASN A 21 -49.11 3.01 -12.24
CA ASN A 21 -48.32 3.52 -13.36
C ASN A 21 -47.28 4.47 -12.81
N LYS A 22 -46.05 4.02 -12.51
CA LYS A 22 -44.91 4.88 -12.37
C LYS A 22 -44.32 5.17 -13.75
N THR A 23 -44.42 6.43 -14.14
CA THR A 23 -43.70 7.04 -15.23
C THR A 23 -42.21 6.66 -15.20
N ALA A 24 -41.69 6.24 -16.35
CA ALA A 24 -40.26 6.00 -16.57
C ALA A 24 -39.52 7.32 -16.42
N ASP A 25 -38.92 7.56 -15.27
CA ASP A 25 -37.88 8.54 -15.12
C ASP A 25 -36.66 8.08 -15.91
N ASN A 26 -36.27 8.93 -16.88
CA ASN A 26 -34.98 8.81 -17.57
C ASN A 26 -33.86 9.06 -16.55
N ASP A 27 -33.42 8.00 -15.88
CA ASP A 27 -32.27 8.01 -15.00
C ASP A 27 -31.00 7.97 -15.85
N THR A 28 -30.58 9.15 -16.34
CA THR A 28 -29.20 9.33 -16.78
C THR A 28 -28.33 9.14 -15.54
N PRO A 29 -27.35 8.20 -15.55
CA PRO A 29 -26.52 7.97 -14.39
C PRO A 29 -25.82 9.29 -14.01
N LYS A 30 -26.09 9.76 -12.79
CA LYS A 30 -25.40 10.89 -12.19
C LYS A 30 -23.91 10.57 -12.16
N PRO A 31 -23.00 11.51 -12.49
CA PRO A 31 -21.58 11.26 -12.37
C PRO A 31 -21.26 10.88 -10.91
N THR A 32 -20.66 9.70 -10.73
CA THR A 32 -20.24 9.17 -9.45
C THR A 32 -19.21 10.12 -8.82
N THR A 33 -19.43 10.58 -7.61
CA THR A 33 -18.45 11.44 -6.91
C THR A 33 -17.27 10.61 -6.43
N VAL A 34 -16.11 11.26 -6.24
CA VAL A 34 -14.90 10.57 -5.75
C VAL A 34 -15.13 9.91 -4.39
N ASP A 35 -15.94 10.52 -3.52
CA ASP A 35 -16.35 9.95 -2.24
C ASP A 35 -17.16 8.65 -2.38
N GLU A 36 -18.02 8.54 -3.42
CA GLU A 36 -18.78 7.32 -3.69
C GLU A 36 -17.89 6.18 -4.22
N ILE A 37 -16.82 6.52 -4.93
CA ILE A 37 -15.88 5.54 -5.50
C ILE A 37 -15.08 4.83 -4.41
N SER A 38 -14.66 5.57 -3.38
CA SER A 38 -13.89 5.05 -2.24
C SER A 38 -14.75 4.67 -1.04
N SER A 39 -16.07 4.62 -1.21
CA SER A 39 -17.00 4.30 -0.13
C SER A 39 -16.89 2.83 0.30
N PRO A 40 -16.83 2.54 1.62
CA PRO A 40 -16.96 1.18 2.15
C PRO A 40 -18.24 0.47 1.69
N ASP A 41 -19.29 1.25 1.35
CA ASP A 41 -20.58 0.72 0.88
C ASP A 41 -20.54 0.18 -0.56
N ARG A 42 -19.44 0.44 -1.29
CA ARG A 42 -19.21 -0.07 -2.66
C ARG A 42 -17.81 -0.68 -2.80
N PRO A 43 -17.49 -1.77 -2.08
CA PRO A 43 -16.19 -2.41 -2.22
C PRO A 43 -15.98 -2.91 -3.65
N PHE A 44 -14.74 -3.07 -4.05
CA PHE A 44 -14.39 -3.82 -5.25
C PHE A 44 -14.61 -5.32 -5.00
N ASP A 45 -14.99 -6.07 -6.05
CA ASP A 45 -15.34 -7.48 -5.88
C ASP A 45 -14.11 -8.33 -5.48
N ASN A 46 -12.99 -8.12 -6.20
CA ASN A 46 -11.79 -8.94 -6.07
C ASN A 46 -10.50 -8.11 -5.95
N VAL A 47 -10.60 -6.84 -5.52
CA VAL A 47 -9.45 -5.97 -5.29
C VAL A 47 -9.49 -5.44 -3.87
N LEU A 48 -8.67 -6.01 -3.02
CA LEU A 48 -8.59 -5.63 -1.62
C LEU A 48 -7.71 -4.39 -1.40
N ASN A 49 -7.89 -3.75 -0.26
CA ASN A 49 -7.06 -2.66 0.22
C ASN A 49 -7.01 -1.47 -0.78
N LEU A 50 -8.07 -1.32 -1.62
CA LEU A 50 -8.17 -0.25 -2.60
C LEU A 50 -8.79 0.99 -1.96
N ARG A 51 -8.10 2.12 -2.13
CA ARG A 51 -8.61 3.44 -1.74
C ARG A 51 -7.95 4.58 -2.48
N ASP A 52 -8.67 5.70 -2.57
CA ASP A 52 -8.13 7.00 -2.92
C ASP A 52 -7.37 7.57 -1.72
N VAL A 53 -6.07 7.81 -1.90
CA VAL A 53 -5.20 8.33 -0.84
C VAL A 53 -5.61 9.75 -0.44
N GLY A 54 -5.99 10.58 -1.42
CA GLY A 54 -6.42 11.96 -1.17
C GLY A 54 -7.69 12.01 -0.32
N VAL A 55 -8.74 11.29 -0.71
CA VAL A 55 -9.99 11.20 0.06
C VAL A 55 -9.74 10.72 1.48
N HIS A 56 -8.94 9.65 1.62
CA HIS A 56 -8.68 9.06 2.93
C HIS A 56 -7.90 10.01 3.85
N ILE A 57 -6.81 10.60 3.37
CA ILE A 57 -5.98 11.55 4.13
C ILE A 57 -6.78 12.81 4.47
N ASN A 58 -7.53 13.39 3.53
CA ASN A 58 -8.33 14.58 3.79
C ASN A 58 -9.37 14.35 4.89
N ARG A 59 -10.01 13.17 4.90
CA ARG A 59 -10.94 12.77 5.97
C ARG A 59 -10.22 12.70 7.32
N LEU A 60 -9.03 12.14 7.40
CA LEU A 60 -8.24 12.03 8.61
C LEU A 60 -7.73 13.39 9.10
N CYS A 61 -7.41 14.31 8.19
CA CYS A 61 -6.96 15.66 8.50
C CYS A 61 -8.11 16.64 8.81
N GLY A 62 -9.35 16.30 8.42
CA GLY A 62 -10.50 17.20 8.51
C GLY A 62 -10.44 18.42 7.58
N THR A 63 -9.50 18.43 6.63
CA THR A 63 -9.29 19.48 5.64
C THR A 63 -8.66 18.92 4.37
N ARG A 64 -8.84 19.59 3.23
CA ARG A 64 -8.26 19.19 1.96
C ARG A 64 -6.78 19.59 1.89
N VAL A 65 -5.91 18.61 2.00
CA VAL A 65 -4.45 18.77 1.90
C VAL A 65 -3.84 17.98 0.77
N VAL A 66 -4.53 16.91 0.31
CA VAL A 66 -4.13 16.06 -0.81
C VAL A 66 -5.21 16.08 -1.88
N ARG A 67 -4.81 16.14 -3.15
CA ARG A 67 -5.74 16.10 -4.28
C ARG A 67 -6.40 14.72 -4.39
N GLU A 68 -7.73 14.71 -4.43
CA GLU A 68 -8.57 13.52 -4.56
C GLU A 68 -8.65 13.07 -6.01
N GLY A 69 -8.86 11.77 -6.27
CA GLY A 69 -9.01 11.21 -7.60
C GLY A 69 -7.69 11.10 -8.38
N VAL A 70 -6.54 11.26 -7.75
CA VAL A 70 -5.23 11.33 -8.40
C VAL A 70 -4.34 10.15 -8.07
N LEU A 71 -4.30 9.76 -6.80
CA LEU A 71 -3.42 8.71 -6.29
C LEU A 71 -4.26 7.63 -5.58
N PHE A 72 -4.19 6.43 -6.10
CA PHE A 72 -4.85 5.25 -5.55
C PHE A 72 -3.82 4.22 -5.08
N ARG A 73 -4.21 3.42 -4.09
CA ARG A 73 -3.43 2.26 -3.65
C ARG A 73 -4.31 1.03 -3.51
N SER A 74 -3.75 -0.17 -3.72
CA SER A 74 -4.47 -1.44 -3.53
C SER A 74 -3.54 -2.62 -3.28
N ALA A 75 -4.11 -3.79 -2.96
CA ALA A 75 -3.48 -5.08 -3.19
C ALA A 75 -3.42 -5.37 -4.70
N ARG A 76 -2.79 -6.48 -5.09
CA ARG A 76 -2.70 -6.91 -6.50
C ARG A 76 -4.09 -6.95 -7.16
N PRO A 77 -4.28 -6.33 -8.32
CA PRO A 77 -5.56 -6.34 -9.04
C PRO A 77 -5.68 -7.52 -10.02
N ASP A 78 -4.81 -8.54 -9.94
CA ASP A 78 -4.72 -9.64 -10.90
C ASP A 78 -6.05 -10.37 -11.11
N ASN A 79 -6.84 -10.52 -10.04
CA ASN A 79 -8.14 -11.20 -10.03
C ASN A 79 -9.33 -10.25 -10.21
N ALA A 80 -9.09 -9.00 -10.64
CA ALA A 80 -10.15 -8.01 -10.82
C ALA A 80 -11.30 -8.56 -11.69
N SER A 81 -12.53 -8.45 -11.18
CA SER A 81 -13.75 -8.85 -11.89
C SER A 81 -13.99 -8.00 -13.13
N LYS A 82 -14.98 -8.33 -13.94
CA LYS A 82 -15.41 -7.46 -15.04
C LYS A 82 -15.93 -6.11 -14.53
N SER A 83 -16.63 -6.13 -13.40
CA SER A 83 -17.11 -4.94 -12.70
C SER A 83 -15.95 -4.08 -12.23
N ASP A 84 -14.96 -4.68 -11.54
CA ASP A 84 -13.76 -3.97 -11.07
C ASP A 84 -13.01 -3.31 -12.21
N ARG A 85 -12.82 -4.03 -13.34
CA ARG A 85 -12.13 -3.48 -14.52
C ARG A 85 -12.89 -2.30 -15.13
N HIS A 86 -14.21 -2.38 -15.19
CA HIS A 86 -15.04 -1.27 -15.64
C HIS A 86 -14.87 -0.05 -14.72
N ARG A 87 -14.87 -0.26 -13.40
CA ARG A 87 -14.66 0.81 -12.42
C ARG A 87 -13.26 1.43 -12.53
N PHE A 88 -12.22 0.65 -12.74
CA PHE A 88 -10.88 1.17 -13.00
C PHE A 88 -10.81 2.09 -14.22
N ALA A 89 -11.48 1.70 -15.32
CA ALA A 89 -11.45 2.45 -16.56
C ALA A 89 -12.38 3.67 -16.54
N GLU A 90 -13.62 3.51 -16.07
CA GLU A 90 -14.67 4.51 -16.27
C GLU A 90 -14.90 5.39 -15.02
N GLU A 91 -14.80 4.80 -13.80
CA GLU A 91 -15.02 5.55 -12.57
C GLU A 91 -13.72 6.20 -12.10
N LEU A 92 -12.64 5.40 -11.86
CA LEU A 92 -11.34 5.92 -11.45
C LEU A 92 -10.57 6.57 -12.61
N ARG A 93 -10.90 6.23 -13.85
CA ARG A 93 -10.25 6.73 -15.06
C ARG A 93 -8.74 6.62 -15.00
N LEU A 94 -8.24 5.47 -14.54
CA LEU A 94 -6.81 5.25 -14.35
C LEU A 94 -6.06 5.48 -15.67
N ALA A 95 -5.05 6.33 -15.64
CA ALA A 95 -4.09 6.48 -16.73
C ALA A 95 -2.96 5.46 -16.60
N SER A 96 -2.61 5.08 -15.36
CA SER A 96 -1.55 4.09 -15.14
C SER A 96 -1.78 3.20 -13.92
N ILE A 97 -1.09 2.06 -13.93
CA ILE A 97 -0.90 1.16 -12.79
C ILE A 97 0.59 0.94 -12.60
N ILE A 98 1.08 1.22 -11.40
CA ILE A 98 2.47 1.01 -11.00
C ILE A 98 2.54 -0.24 -10.11
N ASP A 99 3.23 -1.26 -10.59
CA ASP A 99 3.38 -2.55 -9.94
C ASP A 99 4.77 -2.67 -9.31
N LEU A 100 4.81 -2.78 -7.98
CA LEU A 100 6.05 -2.79 -7.19
C LEU A 100 6.57 -4.20 -6.90
N ARG A 101 5.98 -5.22 -7.51
CA ARG A 101 6.33 -6.64 -7.28
C ARG A 101 7.63 -7.02 -7.98
N SER A 102 8.29 -8.01 -7.40
CA SER A 102 9.45 -8.65 -7.99
C SER A 102 9.06 -9.65 -9.10
N THR A 103 10.03 -9.98 -9.96
CA THR A 103 9.87 -11.03 -10.97
C THR A 103 9.47 -12.38 -10.35
N THR A 104 9.97 -12.68 -9.16
CA THR A 104 9.62 -13.91 -8.42
C THR A 104 8.14 -13.93 -8.05
N GLU A 105 7.57 -12.80 -7.60
CA GLU A 105 6.15 -12.69 -7.27
C GLU A 105 5.26 -12.81 -8.50
N HIS A 106 5.67 -12.22 -9.63
CA HIS A 106 4.99 -12.38 -10.92
C HIS A 106 4.97 -13.84 -11.36
N ASN A 107 6.07 -14.57 -11.19
CA ASN A 107 6.16 -15.99 -11.48
C ASN A 107 5.19 -16.82 -10.62
N ILE A 108 5.11 -16.51 -9.34
CA ILE A 108 4.19 -17.20 -8.40
C ILE A 108 2.74 -16.90 -8.81
N ALA A 109 2.41 -15.65 -9.13
CA ALA A 109 1.06 -15.26 -9.56
C ALA A 109 0.65 -15.97 -10.87
N ALA A 110 1.53 -16.00 -11.88
CA ALA A 110 1.29 -16.69 -13.14
C ALA A 110 1.07 -18.21 -12.95
N ASN A 111 1.89 -18.86 -12.12
CA ASN A 111 1.74 -20.29 -11.82
C ASN A 111 0.43 -20.60 -11.10
N ARG A 112 -0.05 -19.74 -10.21
CA ARG A 112 -1.35 -19.88 -9.55
C ARG A 112 -2.50 -19.78 -10.54
N GLN A 113 -2.46 -18.79 -11.40
CA GLN A 113 -3.49 -18.62 -12.41
C GLN A 113 -3.58 -19.84 -13.33
N LEU A 114 -2.43 -20.35 -13.77
CA LEU A 114 -2.36 -21.56 -14.57
C LEU A 114 -2.95 -22.78 -13.82
N ALA A 115 -2.60 -22.97 -12.55
CA ALA A 115 -3.13 -24.05 -11.72
C ALA A 115 -4.66 -23.95 -11.59
N THR A 116 -5.20 -22.76 -11.41
CA THR A 116 -6.65 -22.50 -11.35
C THR A 116 -7.32 -22.78 -12.68
N GLN A 117 -6.72 -22.40 -13.81
CA GLN A 117 -7.25 -22.69 -15.16
C GLN A 117 -7.28 -24.19 -15.45
N LEU A 118 -6.22 -24.92 -15.06
CA LEU A 118 -6.14 -26.39 -15.20
C LEU A 118 -7.20 -27.10 -14.34
N SER A 119 -7.39 -26.66 -13.10
CA SER A 119 -8.41 -27.24 -12.20
C SER A 119 -9.84 -27.03 -12.71
N ASN A 120 -10.08 -25.93 -13.42
CA ASN A 120 -11.38 -25.59 -14.01
C ASN A 120 -11.59 -26.22 -15.40
N GLY A 121 -10.65 -27.02 -15.90
CA GLY A 121 -10.73 -27.68 -17.22
C GLY A 121 -10.61 -26.75 -18.43
N ASN A 122 -10.15 -25.51 -18.24
CA ASN A 122 -10.09 -24.47 -19.25
C ASN A 122 -8.72 -24.34 -19.96
N ALA A 123 -7.74 -25.17 -19.59
CA ALA A 123 -6.41 -25.14 -20.22
C ALA A 123 -5.90 -26.57 -20.48
N GLU A 124 -5.22 -26.77 -21.61
CA GLU A 124 -4.43 -27.97 -21.87
C GLU A 124 -3.10 -27.87 -21.08
N SER A 125 -2.66 -29.01 -20.52
CA SER A 125 -1.37 -29.06 -19.81
C SER A 125 -0.24 -28.64 -20.76
N PRO A 126 0.59 -27.64 -20.39
CA PRO A 126 1.71 -27.26 -21.24
C PRO A 126 2.70 -28.44 -21.36
N PRO A 127 3.36 -28.63 -22.52
CA PRO A 127 4.35 -29.67 -22.69
C PRO A 127 5.51 -29.48 -21.70
N ALA A 128 5.90 -30.56 -21.01
CA ALA A 128 6.87 -30.60 -19.90
C ALA A 128 8.31 -30.15 -20.22
N SER A 129 8.61 -29.63 -21.41
CA SER A 129 9.96 -29.43 -21.93
C SER A 129 10.35 -27.97 -22.25
N GLN A 130 9.52 -26.97 -21.96
CA GLN A 130 9.94 -25.58 -22.15
C GLN A 130 10.15 -24.91 -20.79
N PRO A 131 11.36 -24.33 -20.52
CA PRO A 131 11.47 -23.35 -19.47
C PRO A 131 10.55 -22.19 -19.88
N GLN A 132 9.46 -22.02 -19.15
CA GLN A 132 8.54 -20.92 -19.38
C GLN A 132 9.30 -19.62 -19.11
N SER A 133 9.86 -19.03 -20.16
CA SER A 133 10.26 -17.63 -20.14
C SER A 133 8.97 -16.85 -19.94
N ILE A 134 8.90 -16.12 -18.85
CA ILE A 134 7.75 -15.34 -18.44
C ILE A 134 7.65 -14.13 -19.38
N ALA A 135 7.14 -14.38 -20.57
CA ALA A 135 6.77 -13.37 -21.55
C ALA A 135 5.25 -13.18 -21.60
N ASN A 136 4.50 -13.89 -20.74
CA ASN A 136 3.05 -13.82 -20.77
C ASN A 136 2.56 -12.99 -19.56
N ASP A 137 2.30 -11.72 -19.82
CA ASP A 137 1.59 -10.81 -18.91
C ASP A 137 0.10 -11.21 -18.69
N GLU A 138 -0.23 -12.47 -19.02
CA GLU A 138 -1.59 -13.01 -18.94
C GLU A 138 -2.16 -13.03 -17.53
N HIS A 139 -1.28 -13.13 -16.50
CA HIS A 139 -1.69 -13.07 -15.09
C HIS A 139 -2.01 -11.64 -14.63
N LEU A 140 -1.65 -10.63 -15.42
CA LEU A 140 -1.91 -9.23 -15.10
C LEU A 140 -3.30 -8.81 -15.57
N VAL A 141 -3.97 -7.98 -14.77
CA VAL A 141 -5.24 -7.39 -15.20
C VAL A 141 -5.03 -6.59 -16.49
N GLN A 142 -5.77 -6.93 -17.54
CA GLN A 142 -5.71 -6.22 -18.80
C GLN A 142 -6.74 -5.08 -18.80
N LEU A 143 -6.25 -3.86 -18.92
CA LEU A 143 -7.04 -2.62 -18.97
C LEU A 143 -6.62 -1.83 -20.23
N PRO A 144 -7.42 -1.86 -21.29
CA PRO A 144 -7.10 -1.12 -22.51
C PRO A 144 -6.93 0.38 -22.24
N GLY A 145 -5.84 0.97 -22.74
CA GLY A 145 -5.55 2.39 -22.56
C GLY A 145 -4.89 2.76 -21.23
N VAL A 146 -4.75 1.82 -20.27
CA VAL A 146 -4.05 2.06 -19.00
C VAL A 146 -2.60 1.62 -19.13
N ARG A 147 -1.67 2.55 -18.92
CA ARG A 147 -0.22 2.28 -18.94
C ARG A 147 0.19 1.45 -17.72
N ARG A 148 0.90 0.35 -17.94
CA ARG A 148 1.49 -0.41 -16.85
C ARG A 148 2.97 -0.10 -16.71
N ILE A 149 3.40 0.18 -15.48
CA ILE A 149 4.77 0.49 -15.11
C ILE A 149 5.21 -0.54 -14.07
N MET A 150 6.28 -1.28 -14.38
CA MET A 150 6.78 -2.38 -13.55
C MET A 150 8.06 -1.93 -12.86
N ILE A 151 8.05 -1.75 -11.54
CA ILE A 151 9.20 -1.29 -10.75
C ILE A 151 9.38 -2.20 -9.54
N SER A 152 10.39 -3.05 -9.55
CA SER A 152 10.60 -4.04 -8.48
C SER A 152 11.34 -3.45 -7.28
N LEU A 153 10.63 -3.02 -6.24
CA LEU A 153 11.26 -2.58 -4.98
C LEU A 153 11.90 -3.72 -4.14
N ALA A 154 11.77 -4.96 -4.57
CA ALA A 154 12.49 -6.11 -4.01
C ALA A 154 13.34 -6.77 -5.11
N GLY A 155 14.01 -5.95 -5.91
CA GLY A 155 14.85 -6.37 -7.02
C GLY A 155 16.21 -6.92 -6.60
N TRP A 156 17.09 -7.04 -7.59
CA TRP A 156 18.42 -7.65 -7.41
C TRP A 156 19.26 -7.01 -6.29
N ASN A 157 19.25 -5.69 -6.15
CA ASN A 157 20.03 -5.01 -5.12
C ASN A 157 19.52 -5.33 -3.71
N PHE A 158 18.20 -5.45 -3.54
CA PHE A 158 17.62 -5.89 -2.28
C PHE A 158 17.94 -7.36 -1.98
N GLU A 159 17.79 -8.25 -2.95
CA GLU A 159 18.18 -9.66 -2.81
C GLU A 159 19.67 -9.81 -2.46
N LYS A 160 20.53 -9.05 -3.13
CA LYS A 160 21.98 -9.00 -2.84
C LYS A 160 22.25 -8.52 -1.42
N LEU A 161 21.54 -7.49 -0.94
CA LEU A 161 21.65 -7.01 0.44
C LEU A 161 21.31 -8.12 1.44
N LEU A 162 20.22 -8.86 1.22
CA LEU A 162 19.84 -9.99 2.07
C LEU A 162 20.90 -11.10 2.08
N LEU A 163 21.48 -11.42 0.91
CA LEU A 163 22.55 -12.43 0.81
C LEU A 163 23.81 -11.98 1.56
N TRP A 164 24.20 -10.71 1.50
CA TRP A 164 25.35 -10.18 2.24
C TRP A 164 25.18 -10.22 3.76
N ARG A 165 23.96 -10.33 4.25
CA ARG A 165 23.65 -10.48 5.69
C ARG A 165 23.75 -11.90 6.19
N LEU A 166 23.76 -12.87 5.29
CA LEU A 166 23.98 -14.26 5.68
C LEU A 166 25.41 -14.46 6.12
N SER A 167 25.60 -15.28 7.17
CA SER A 167 26.93 -15.81 7.46
C SER A 167 27.44 -16.58 6.27
N TRP A 168 28.78 -16.63 6.10
CA TRP A 168 29.40 -17.38 5.01
C TRP A 168 28.97 -18.87 4.97
N PHE A 169 28.70 -19.46 6.13
CA PHE A 169 28.20 -20.83 6.26
C PHE A 169 26.77 -20.96 5.69
N ASN A 170 25.89 -19.99 5.98
CA ASN A 170 24.53 -19.97 5.44
C ASN A 170 24.50 -19.66 3.93
N ILE A 171 25.46 -18.88 3.43
CA ILE A 171 25.62 -18.65 1.98
C ILE A 171 25.96 -19.99 1.31
N LEU A 172 26.97 -20.74 1.84
CA LEU A 172 27.32 -22.03 1.29
C LEU A 172 26.19 -23.04 1.33
N LYS A 173 25.42 -23.05 2.43
CA LYS A 173 24.21 -23.89 2.58
C LYS A 173 23.14 -23.51 1.57
N ALA A 174 22.88 -22.22 1.37
CA ALA A 174 21.92 -21.74 0.39
C ALA A 174 22.32 -22.15 -1.04
N ILE A 175 23.60 -21.99 -1.41
CA ILE A 175 24.12 -22.39 -2.72
C ILE A 175 23.98 -23.92 -2.90
N THR A 176 24.30 -24.72 -1.89
CA THR A 176 24.16 -26.18 -1.94
C THR A 176 22.72 -26.61 -2.15
N LEU A 177 21.76 -25.96 -1.43
CA LEU A 177 20.34 -26.22 -1.59
C LEU A 177 19.84 -25.85 -2.99
N LEU A 178 20.29 -24.71 -3.53
CA LEU A 178 19.94 -24.28 -4.90
C LEU A 178 20.50 -25.25 -5.94
N ALA A 179 21.77 -25.65 -5.82
CA ALA A 179 22.41 -26.60 -6.73
C ALA A 179 21.75 -27.98 -6.69
N SER A 180 21.21 -28.37 -5.54
CA SER A 180 20.47 -29.62 -5.36
C SER A 180 18.97 -29.52 -5.73
N GLY A 181 18.51 -28.39 -6.26
CA GLY A 181 17.13 -28.19 -6.67
C GLY A 181 16.15 -27.84 -5.55
N TYR A 182 16.62 -27.70 -4.31
CA TYR A 182 15.78 -27.37 -3.14
C TYR A 182 15.56 -25.85 -2.98
N ARG A 183 14.99 -25.20 -4.02
CA ARG A 183 14.78 -23.73 -4.05
C ARG A 183 13.98 -23.21 -2.84
N ASN A 184 12.88 -23.87 -2.48
CA ASN A 184 12.05 -23.45 -1.35
C ASN A 184 12.82 -23.49 -0.02
N ALA A 185 13.67 -24.49 0.20
CA ALA A 185 14.50 -24.57 1.40
C ALA A 185 15.58 -23.49 1.43
N ALA A 186 16.16 -23.15 0.27
CA ALA A 186 17.11 -22.04 0.16
C ALA A 186 16.42 -20.69 0.45
N THR A 187 15.25 -20.43 -0.13
CA THR A 187 14.46 -19.22 0.15
C THR A 187 14.11 -19.12 1.64
N LYS A 188 13.62 -20.20 2.23
CA LYS A 188 13.29 -20.25 3.66
C LYS A 188 14.50 -19.92 4.54
N LEU A 189 15.67 -20.46 4.22
CA LEU A 189 16.92 -20.15 4.92
C LEU A 189 17.25 -18.64 4.87
N VAL A 190 17.14 -18.01 3.69
CA VAL A 190 17.40 -16.58 3.53
C VAL A 190 16.38 -15.76 4.33
N VAL A 191 15.11 -16.11 4.25
CA VAL A 191 14.04 -15.44 5.00
C VAL A 191 14.28 -15.51 6.50
N GLU A 192 14.50 -16.71 7.04
CA GLU A 192 14.71 -16.93 8.48
C GLU A 192 15.97 -16.26 9.02
N GLN A 193 17.05 -16.20 8.22
CA GLN A 193 18.34 -15.72 8.69
C GLN A 193 18.62 -14.24 8.36
N ALA A 194 18.01 -13.69 7.31
CA ALA A 194 18.28 -12.32 6.88
C ALA A 194 17.06 -11.38 7.05
N MET A 195 15.82 -11.86 6.80
CA MET A 195 14.65 -11.02 6.89
C MET A 195 14.04 -10.99 8.30
N VAL A 196 13.81 -12.16 8.90
CA VAL A 196 13.13 -12.27 10.21
C VAL A 196 13.84 -11.46 11.31
N PRO A 197 15.19 -11.48 11.44
CA PRO A 197 15.87 -10.69 12.47
C PRO A 197 15.72 -9.17 12.28
N ARG A 198 15.37 -8.71 11.07
CA ARG A 198 15.19 -7.29 10.75
C ARG A 198 13.78 -6.79 11.10
N GLY A 199 12.80 -7.68 11.04
CA GLY A 199 11.39 -7.29 11.11
C GLY A 199 10.98 -6.38 9.96
N LEU A 200 9.71 -6.02 9.88
CA LEU A 200 9.19 -5.17 8.81
C LEU A 200 9.78 -3.75 8.83
N ASN A 201 10.04 -3.18 10.01
CA ASN A 201 10.67 -1.86 10.13
C ASN A 201 12.08 -1.86 9.54
N GLY A 202 12.90 -2.86 9.89
CA GLY A 202 14.23 -3.00 9.34
C GLY A 202 14.23 -3.27 7.82
N LEU A 203 13.24 -4.02 7.32
CA LEU A 203 13.09 -4.26 5.88
C LEU A 203 12.67 -3.01 5.12
N ALA A 204 11.93 -2.08 5.74
CA ALA A 204 11.65 -0.77 5.14
C ALA A 204 12.94 0.05 4.93
N HIS A 205 13.81 0.11 5.94
CA HIS A 205 15.13 0.75 5.80
C HIS A 205 15.98 0.08 4.72
N ASP A 206 15.94 -1.25 4.69
CA ASP A 206 16.67 -2.03 3.68
C ASP A 206 16.17 -1.75 2.27
N THR A 207 14.86 -1.59 2.09
CA THR A 207 14.25 -1.21 0.81
C THR A 207 14.69 0.19 0.41
N LEU A 208 14.61 1.19 1.30
CA LEU A 208 15.04 2.55 1.03
C LEU A 208 16.54 2.65 0.69
N THR A 209 17.36 1.74 1.25
CA THR A 209 18.80 1.73 1.02
C THR A 209 19.19 0.97 -0.25
N ALA A 210 18.55 -0.17 -0.51
CA ALA A 210 18.93 -1.05 -1.60
C ALA A 210 18.23 -0.75 -2.92
N SER A 211 17.01 -0.17 -2.89
CA SER A 211 16.20 0.09 -4.08
C SER A 211 16.18 1.57 -4.47
N GLN A 212 17.32 2.25 -4.29
CA GLN A 212 17.43 3.69 -4.60
C GLN A 212 17.21 4.01 -6.07
N GLU A 213 17.76 3.18 -6.98
CA GLU A 213 17.58 3.34 -8.41
C GLU A 213 16.12 3.11 -8.83
N GLU A 214 15.46 2.11 -8.25
CA GLU A 214 14.06 1.81 -8.50
C GLU A 214 13.14 2.92 -7.96
N ILE A 215 13.48 3.49 -6.80
CA ILE A 215 12.74 4.65 -6.26
C ILE A 215 12.96 5.89 -7.12
N LYS A 216 14.18 6.11 -7.61
CA LYS A 216 14.47 7.18 -8.57
C LYS A 216 13.66 7.02 -9.85
N GLU A 217 13.64 5.82 -10.44
CA GLU A 217 12.83 5.50 -11.61
C GLU A 217 11.33 5.76 -11.35
N LEU A 218 10.83 5.34 -10.18
CA LEU A 218 9.46 5.58 -9.76
C LEU A 218 9.12 7.07 -9.75
N PHE A 219 9.96 7.91 -9.15
CA PHE A 219 9.75 9.36 -9.09
C PHE A 219 9.85 10.02 -10.47
N GLY A 220 10.74 9.53 -11.36
CA GLY A 220 10.79 9.96 -12.76
C GLY A 220 9.50 9.68 -13.51
N HIS A 221 8.86 8.51 -13.30
CA HIS A 221 7.55 8.24 -13.86
C HIS A 221 6.45 9.10 -13.24
N LEU A 222 6.45 9.26 -11.92
CA LEU A 222 5.47 10.08 -11.21
C LEU A 222 5.61 11.58 -11.55
N GLY A 223 6.77 12.02 -12.03
CA GLY A 223 6.99 13.37 -12.56
C GLY A 223 6.28 13.64 -13.90
N ASP A 224 5.77 12.61 -14.58
CA ASP A 224 4.97 12.75 -15.79
C ASP A 224 3.48 12.93 -15.47
N PRO A 225 2.86 14.11 -15.70
CA PRO A 225 1.43 14.31 -15.45
C PRO A 225 0.52 13.33 -16.17
N ALA A 226 0.95 12.75 -17.31
CA ALA A 226 0.18 11.78 -18.08
C ALA A 226 0.04 10.41 -17.39
N VAL A 227 0.77 10.19 -16.27
CA VAL A 227 0.67 8.97 -15.47
C VAL A 227 -0.59 8.98 -14.59
N TYR A 228 -1.16 10.15 -14.31
CA TYR A 228 -2.29 10.31 -13.39
C TYR A 228 -3.66 10.32 -14.09
N PRO A 229 -4.70 9.79 -13.43
CA PRO A 229 -4.72 9.11 -12.14
C PRO A 229 -3.94 7.79 -12.13
N THR A 230 -3.22 7.52 -11.03
CA THR A 230 -2.36 6.32 -10.93
C THR A 230 -2.77 5.41 -9.76
N LEU A 231 -2.71 4.10 -9.98
CA LEU A 231 -2.85 3.07 -8.96
C LEU A 231 -1.49 2.47 -8.64
N ILE A 232 -1.04 2.58 -7.39
CA ILE A 232 0.21 1.95 -6.93
C ILE A 232 -0.13 0.71 -6.11
N HIS A 233 0.47 -0.42 -6.46
CA HIS A 233 0.25 -1.67 -5.75
C HIS A 233 1.52 -2.53 -5.64
N CYS A 234 1.49 -3.47 -4.70
CA CYS A 234 2.38 -4.63 -4.63
C CYS A 234 1.53 -5.90 -4.50
N THR A 235 1.97 -6.94 -3.82
CA THR A 235 1.14 -8.14 -3.60
C THR A 235 -0.04 -7.84 -2.67
N GLN A 236 0.21 -7.22 -1.51
CA GLN A 236 -0.81 -6.91 -0.51
C GLN A 236 -1.20 -5.42 -0.47
N GLY A 237 -0.49 -4.56 -1.18
CA GLY A 237 -0.70 -3.11 -1.10
C GLY A 237 -0.38 -2.51 0.27
N LYS A 238 0.33 -3.28 1.14
CA LYS A 238 0.63 -2.92 2.53
C LYS A 238 2.04 -2.33 2.66
N ASP A 239 3.10 -3.13 2.58
CA ASP A 239 4.44 -2.73 2.98
C ASP A 239 5.16 -1.86 1.95
N ARG A 240 5.50 -2.38 0.76
CA ARG A 240 6.18 -1.61 -0.31
C ARG A 240 5.31 -0.47 -0.81
N THR A 241 4.03 -0.74 -1.03
CA THR A 241 3.05 0.30 -1.38
C THR A 241 2.94 1.33 -0.26
N GLY A 242 2.82 0.89 1.00
CA GLY A 242 2.80 1.78 2.15
C GLY A 242 4.03 2.66 2.24
N LEU A 243 5.22 2.10 2.01
CA LEU A 243 6.47 2.85 1.99
C LEU A 243 6.47 3.96 0.93
N VAL A 244 6.05 3.64 -0.29
CA VAL A 244 5.93 4.64 -1.38
C VAL A 244 4.90 5.71 -1.03
N ILE A 245 3.73 5.33 -0.52
CA ILE A 245 2.69 6.30 -0.11
C ILE A 245 3.18 7.20 1.02
N ILE A 246 3.94 6.67 1.99
CA ILE A 246 4.57 7.48 3.05
C ILE A 246 5.51 8.53 2.44
N LEU A 247 6.39 8.16 1.52
CA LEU A 247 7.28 9.11 0.83
C LEU A 247 6.49 10.20 0.11
N LEU A 248 5.43 9.82 -0.63
CA LEU A 248 4.59 10.75 -1.38
C LEU A 248 3.81 11.72 -0.46
N LEU A 249 3.28 11.22 0.66
CA LEU A 249 2.55 12.04 1.62
C LEU A 249 3.48 12.98 2.39
N LEU A 250 4.68 12.54 2.77
CA LEU A 250 5.70 13.40 3.37
C LEU A 250 6.13 14.50 2.39
N LEU A 251 6.28 14.16 1.11
CA LEU A 251 6.62 15.14 0.08
C LEU A 251 5.48 16.14 -0.14
N ALA A 252 4.23 15.68 -0.26
CA ALA A 252 3.06 16.53 -0.42
C ALA A 252 2.86 17.48 0.78
N GLY A 253 3.14 17.01 1.99
CA GLY A 253 3.05 17.79 3.22
C GLY A 253 4.23 18.75 3.43
N SER A 254 5.36 18.59 2.71
CA SER A 254 6.55 19.43 2.87
C SER A 254 6.32 20.83 2.27
N PRO A 255 7.04 21.88 2.76
CA PRO A 255 7.02 23.22 2.13
C PRO A 255 7.46 23.14 0.66
N GLY A 256 6.86 23.97 -0.21
CA GLY A 256 7.33 24.16 -1.58
C GLY A 256 8.69 24.84 -1.63
N SER A 257 9.40 24.69 -2.74
CA SER A 257 10.66 25.41 -2.98
C SER A 257 10.48 26.94 -2.96
N ASP A 258 9.27 27.42 -3.31
CA ASP A 258 8.90 28.85 -3.31
C ASP A 258 8.33 29.34 -1.96
N GLU A 259 7.96 28.43 -1.06
CA GLU A 259 7.58 28.77 0.31
C GLU A 259 8.88 28.89 1.12
N GLY A 260 9.50 30.10 1.14
CA GLY A 260 10.73 30.36 1.88
C GLY A 260 10.63 29.86 3.32
N VAL A 261 11.63 29.12 3.76
CA VAL A 261 11.77 28.73 5.17
C VAL A 261 11.59 30.00 6.00
N PRO A 262 10.63 30.04 6.95
CA PRO A 262 10.55 31.17 7.86
C PRO A 262 11.92 31.35 8.51
N SER A 263 12.57 32.48 8.27
CA SER A 263 13.82 32.80 8.93
C SER A 263 13.55 32.70 10.42
N GLU A 264 14.30 31.82 11.10
CA GLU A 264 14.31 31.79 12.56
C GLU A 264 14.54 33.25 13.02
N THR A 265 13.50 33.90 13.50
CA THR A 265 13.62 35.09 14.29
C THR A 265 14.39 34.68 15.53
N LYS A 266 15.67 35.09 15.59
CA LYS A 266 16.43 35.05 16.82
C LYS A 266 15.65 35.89 17.82
N GLU A 267 14.88 35.22 18.69
CA GLU A 267 14.43 35.84 19.92
C GLU A 267 15.69 36.13 20.73
N GLU A 268 16.07 37.40 20.76
CA GLU A 268 17.06 37.92 21.69
C GLU A 268 16.50 37.59 23.09
N GLN A 269 17.19 36.69 23.78
CA GLN A 269 16.96 36.42 25.18
C GLN A 269 17.35 37.68 25.97
N GLU A 270 16.39 38.49 26.36
CA GLU A 270 16.56 39.45 27.45
C GLU A 270 16.76 38.65 28.73
N GLU A 271 17.99 38.71 29.26
CA GLU A 271 18.34 38.25 30.61
C GLU A 271 17.64 39.12 31.64
N GLU A 272 16.67 38.57 32.37
CA GLU A 272 16.20 39.15 33.65
C GLU A 272 16.89 38.45 34.84
N PRO A 273 17.31 39.20 35.86
CA PRO A 273 18.15 38.67 36.92
C PRO A 273 17.33 38.14 38.10
N GLY A 274 17.67 36.95 38.51
CA GLY A 274 17.68 36.46 39.89
C GLY A 274 16.42 36.54 40.75
N GLY A 275 15.83 35.37 41.05
CA GLY A 275 14.87 35.18 42.13
C GLY A 275 14.86 33.75 42.66
N ASN A 276 15.66 33.54 43.69
CA ASN A 276 15.73 32.32 44.50
C ASN A 276 14.53 32.22 45.40
N ILE A 277 13.72 31.13 45.38
CA ILE A 277 12.98 30.62 46.56
C ILE A 277 12.69 29.10 46.45
N ASN A 278 13.12 28.37 47.47
CA ASN A 278 12.74 27.03 47.84
C ASN A 278 11.24 26.91 48.17
N ALA A 279 10.62 25.78 47.85
CA ALA A 279 9.82 25.00 48.80
C ALA A 279 9.23 23.75 48.14
N GLY A 280 9.33 22.63 48.84
CA GLY A 280 8.87 21.32 48.47
C GLY A 280 7.36 21.16 48.49
N GLY A 281 6.88 20.07 47.83
CA GLY A 281 5.46 19.69 47.78
C GLY A 281 5.26 18.35 47.06
N VAL A 282 5.27 17.32 47.86
CA VAL A 282 4.45 16.08 47.81
C VAL A 282 3.88 15.59 46.49
N LEU A 283 4.32 14.40 46.10
CA LEU A 283 3.76 13.48 45.11
C LEU A 283 2.26 13.19 45.32
N ARG A 284 1.47 13.25 44.26
CA ARG A 284 0.19 12.55 44.15
C ARG A 284 0.15 11.78 42.84
N ASP A 285 -0.16 10.49 42.99
CA ASP A 285 -0.36 9.52 41.91
C ASP A 285 -1.52 9.88 40.97
N GLY A 286 -1.35 9.55 39.72
CA GLY A 286 -2.42 9.22 38.77
C GLY A 286 -2.73 10.25 37.70
N ASP A 287 -1.87 10.32 36.66
CA ASP A 287 -2.33 10.66 35.32
C ASP A 287 -1.32 10.09 34.32
N THR A 288 -1.80 9.21 33.44
CA THR A 288 -1.05 8.70 32.30
C THR A 288 -1.02 9.77 31.24
N ASP A 289 -0.16 10.75 31.40
CA ASP A 289 0.18 11.70 30.33
C ASP A 289 0.92 10.95 29.23
N VAL A 290 0.20 10.72 28.12
CA VAL A 290 0.80 10.42 26.82
C VAL A 290 1.70 11.59 26.49
N VAL A 291 2.98 11.42 26.69
CA VAL A 291 4.01 12.39 26.29
C VAL A 291 3.89 12.55 24.76
N ARG A 292 3.21 13.61 24.34
CA ARG A 292 3.28 14.10 22.97
C ARG A 292 4.71 14.63 22.79
N GLY A 293 5.57 13.77 22.24
CA GLY A 293 6.89 14.21 21.79
C GLY A 293 6.74 15.41 20.87
N ALA A 294 7.48 16.47 21.09
CA ALA A 294 7.52 17.61 20.20
C ALA A 294 7.94 17.12 18.80
N PRO A 295 7.35 17.64 17.70
CA PRO A 295 7.75 17.27 16.35
C PRO A 295 9.22 17.64 16.13
N ILE A 296 9.96 16.68 15.58
CA ILE A 296 11.42 16.79 15.37
C ILE A 296 11.65 17.47 14.01
N GLY A 297 12.26 18.66 14.03
CA GLY A 297 12.83 19.33 12.84
C GLY A 297 11.83 19.58 11.69
N PRO A 298 12.17 19.21 10.44
CA PRO A 298 11.37 19.47 9.23
C PRO A 298 9.94 18.92 9.29
N LEU A 299 9.67 17.88 10.10
CA LEU A 299 8.33 17.34 10.28
C LEU A 299 7.38 18.35 10.98
N ALA A 300 7.92 19.31 11.73
CA ALA A 300 7.13 20.38 12.36
C ALA A 300 6.42 21.28 11.33
N THR A 301 6.92 21.32 10.09
CA THR A 301 6.36 22.11 8.98
C THR A 301 5.49 21.28 8.02
N CYS A 302 5.38 19.96 8.22
CA CYS A 302 4.57 19.10 7.37
C CYS A 302 3.08 19.39 7.57
N LYS A 303 2.39 19.74 6.47
CA LYS A 303 0.94 20.03 6.48
C LYS A 303 0.07 18.80 6.71
N ILE A 304 0.63 17.58 6.52
CA ILE A 304 -0.04 16.30 6.75
C ILE A 304 0.48 15.71 8.07
N PRO A 305 -0.37 15.57 9.11
CA PRO A 305 0.05 14.99 10.38
C PRO A 305 0.56 13.56 10.23
N LEU A 306 1.65 13.21 10.91
CA LEU A 306 2.20 11.85 10.88
C LEU A 306 1.16 10.81 11.32
N SER A 307 0.27 11.17 12.27
CA SER A 307 -0.82 10.31 12.71
C SER A 307 -1.79 9.95 11.57
N ALA A 308 -2.07 10.87 10.64
CA ALA A 308 -2.91 10.59 9.47
C ALA A 308 -2.21 9.62 8.51
N ILE A 309 -0.90 9.80 8.27
CA ILE A 309 -0.09 8.90 7.45
C ILE A 309 -0.04 7.49 8.08
N THR A 310 0.17 7.42 9.41
CA THR A 310 0.18 6.16 10.16
C THR A 310 -1.19 5.46 10.11
N CYS A 311 -2.28 6.21 10.24
CA CYS A 311 -3.63 5.65 10.11
C CYS A 311 -3.89 5.08 8.71
N ASP A 312 -3.48 5.78 7.64
CA ASP A 312 -3.61 5.25 6.27
C ASP A 312 -2.85 3.93 6.11
N TYR A 313 -1.62 3.85 6.60
CA TYR A 313 -0.86 2.61 6.55
C TYR A 313 -1.56 1.46 7.28
N ARG A 314 -2.06 1.71 8.50
CA ARG A 314 -2.67 0.70 9.38
C ARG A 314 -4.01 0.15 8.88
N VAL A 315 -4.80 0.94 8.17
CA VAL A 315 -6.06 0.48 7.54
C VAL A 315 -5.82 -0.75 6.66
N SER A 316 -4.62 -0.91 6.09
CA SER A 316 -4.28 -2.08 5.28
C SER A 316 -4.36 -3.41 6.04
N GLU A 317 -4.26 -3.42 7.38
CA GLU A 317 -4.40 -4.64 8.17
C GLU A 317 -5.84 -5.17 8.13
N ASP A 318 -6.80 -4.28 8.36
CA ASP A 318 -8.23 -4.61 8.38
C ASP A 318 -8.75 -4.94 6.97
N GLU A 319 -8.33 -4.17 5.96
CA GLU A 319 -8.71 -4.38 4.56
C GLU A 319 -8.22 -5.72 3.98
N LEU A 320 -7.21 -6.34 4.59
CA LEU A 320 -6.64 -7.61 4.15
C LEU A 320 -7.14 -8.83 4.94
N ILE A 321 -8.07 -8.65 5.88
CA ILE A 321 -8.68 -9.76 6.65
C ILE A 321 -9.30 -10.84 5.74
N PRO A 322 -9.99 -10.52 4.62
CA PRO A 322 -10.60 -11.53 3.77
C PRO A 322 -9.61 -12.57 3.21
N GLU A 323 -8.34 -12.21 2.98
CA GLU A 323 -7.29 -13.12 2.50
C GLU A 323 -6.35 -13.60 3.62
N LEU A 324 -6.67 -13.38 4.89
CA LEU A 324 -5.73 -13.61 6.01
C LEU A 324 -5.26 -15.07 6.09
N GLU A 325 -6.16 -16.05 5.95
CA GLU A 325 -5.82 -17.48 6.04
C GLU A 325 -4.86 -17.89 4.91
N GLU A 326 -5.15 -17.49 3.66
CA GLU A 326 -4.29 -17.77 2.51
C GLU A 326 -2.90 -17.14 2.71
N ARG A 327 -2.86 -15.89 3.16
CA ARG A 327 -1.62 -15.15 3.43
C ARG A 327 -0.78 -15.81 4.51
N LEU A 328 -1.40 -16.26 5.61
CA LEU A 328 -0.69 -16.97 6.68
C LEU A 328 -0.09 -18.29 6.18
N ALA A 329 -0.81 -19.03 5.35
CA ALA A 329 -0.31 -20.26 4.74
C ALA A 329 0.89 -19.98 3.82
N GLU A 330 0.85 -18.92 3.00
CA GLU A 330 1.96 -18.50 2.15
C GLU A 330 3.19 -18.07 2.96
N MET A 331 2.99 -17.27 3.99
CA MET A 331 4.06 -16.84 4.89
C MET A 331 4.73 -18.00 5.59
N GLN A 332 3.95 -18.96 6.09
CA GLN A 332 4.46 -20.17 6.71
C GLN A 332 5.29 -21.01 5.71
N ALA A 333 4.81 -21.13 4.48
CA ALA A 333 5.54 -21.84 3.42
C ALA A 333 6.90 -21.18 3.11
N MET A 334 6.98 -19.84 3.19
CA MET A 334 8.21 -19.06 3.00
C MET A 334 9.09 -18.99 4.27
N GLY A 335 8.62 -19.42 5.44
CA GLY A 335 9.32 -19.31 6.71
C GLY A 335 9.18 -17.94 7.39
N LEU A 336 8.20 -17.13 6.99
CA LEU A 336 7.87 -15.86 7.63
C LEU A 336 6.95 -16.09 8.85
N PRO A 337 7.21 -15.44 9.98
CA PRO A 337 6.30 -15.44 11.12
C PRO A 337 4.96 -14.78 10.83
N ALA A 338 3.91 -15.20 11.53
CA ALA A 338 2.55 -14.66 11.35
C ALA A 338 2.44 -13.14 11.61
N GLU A 339 3.36 -12.58 12.40
CA GLU A 339 3.45 -11.14 12.68
C GLU A 339 3.65 -10.30 11.42
N TYR A 340 4.21 -10.89 10.36
CA TYR A 340 4.39 -10.21 9.06
C TYR A 340 3.06 -9.96 8.33
N ALA A 341 1.99 -10.63 8.73
CA ALA A 341 0.65 -10.33 8.24
C ALA A 341 0.10 -9.00 8.78
N LYS A 342 0.62 -8.53 9.93
CA LYS A 342 0.17 -7.30 10.59
C LYS A 342 0.94 -6.07 10.14
N CYS A 343 0.43 -4.90 10.50
CA CYS A 343 1.15 -3.65 10.42
C CYS A 343 2.00 -3.48 11.69
N PRO A 344 3.34 -3.41 11.61
CA PRO A 344 4.17 -3.26 12.80
C PRO A 344 3.95 -1.90 13.44
N THR A 345 4.00 -1.88 14.77
CA THR A 345 3.96 -0.63 15.53
C THR A 345 5.18 0.23 15.19
N GLY A 346 4.97 1.53 15.03
CA GLY A 346 6.07 2.48 14.78
C GLY A 346 6.65 2.43 13.37
N PHE A 347 6.01 1.77 12.39
CA PHE A 347 6.54 1.65 11.03
C PHE A 347 6.74 3.02 10.37
N THR A 348 5.74 3.87 10.44
CA THR A 348 5.79 5.21 9.84
C THR A 348 6.81 6.10 10.53
N GLU A 349 6.86 6.04 11.86
CA GLU A 349 7.82 6.78 12.69
C GLU A 349 9.26 6.35 12.40
N GLU A 350 9.49 5.04 12.19
CA GLU A 350 10.81 4.52 11.82
C GLU A 350 11.25 4.97 10.43
N VAL A 351 10.34 4.99 9.47
CA VAL A 351 10.62 5.51 8.11
C VAL A 351 10.97 6.99 8.18
N VAL A 352 10.18 7.79 8.91
CA VAL A 352 10.45 9.22 9.08
C VAL A 352 11.79 9.43 9.76
N ARG A 353 12.08 8.73 10.85
CA ARG A 353 13.36 8.84 11.56
C ARG A 353 14.54 8.52 10.65
N PHE A 354 14.46 7.45 9.87
CA PHE A 354 15.48 7.08 8.90
C PHE A 354 15.75 8.19 7.88
N LEU A 355 14.68 8.83 7.37
CA LEU A 355 14.78 9.92 6.41
C LEU A 355 15.37 11.19 7.05
N GLU A 356 14.94 11.54 8.26
CA GLU A 356 15.41 12.73 8.97
C GLU A 356 16.87 12.59 9.40
N GLU A 357 17.24 11.50 10.06
CA GLU A 357 18.60 11.29 10.56
C GLU A 357 19.61 11.07 9.42
N GLY A 358 19.21 10.37 8.36
CA GLY A 358 20.10 10.03 7.26
C GLY A 358 20.23 11.12 6.19
N TYR A 359 19.17 11.91 5.98
CA TYR A 359 19.08 12.76 4.77
C TYR A 359 18.47 14.13 5.03
N GLY A 360 18.04 14.45 6.24
CA GLY A 360 17.34 15.71 6.54
C GLY A 360 15.91 15.75 5.98
N GLY A 361 15.24 14.58 5.90
CA GLY A 361 13.87 14.42 5.47
C GLY A 361 13.73 13.84 4.06
N VAL A 362 12.47 13.72 3.60
CA VAL A 362 12.14 13.08 2.32
C VAL A 362 12.78 13.76 1.12
N ARG A 363 12.82 15.11 1.09
CA ARG A 363 13.46 15.87 0.00
C ARG A 363 14.96 15.61 -0.06
N GLY A 364 15.64 15.59 1.09
CA GLY A 364 17.06 15.28 1.18
C GLY A 364 17.35 13.85 0.69
N TYR A 365 16.49 12.88 1.04
CA TYR A 365 16.62 11.52 0.54
C TYR A 365 16.45 11.44 -0.99
N LEU A 366 15.38 12.03 -1.56
CA LEU A 366 15.13 12.01 -3.00
C LEU A 366 16.29 12.66 -3.77
N LYS A 367 16.82 13.78 -3.28
CA LYS A 367 18.00 14.42 -3.85
C LYS A 367 19.25 13.54 -3.75
N ALA A 368 19.48 12.89 -2.60
CA ALA A 368 20.64 12.02 -2.40
C ALA A 368 20.66 10.81 -3.34
N ILE A 369 19.48 10.26 -3.70
CA ILE A 369 19.36 9.17 -4.66
C ILE A 369 19.30 9.65 -6.12
N GLY A 370 19.39 10.97 -6.35
CA GLY A 370 19.49 11.58 -7.67
C GLY A 370 18.16 11.75 -8.41
N VAL A 371 17.03 11.86 -7.71
CA VAL A 371 15.76 12.33 -8.30
C VAL A 371 15.92 13.80 -8.68
N GLU A 372 15.48 14.17 -9.87
CA GLU A 372 15.57 15.55 -10.35
C GLU A 372 14.62 16.48 -9.57
N ASP A 373 15.09 17.67 -9.22
CA ASP A 373 14.29 18.65 -8.47
C ASP A 373 12.97 18.98 -9.21
N GLY A 374 12.99 18.99 -10.55
CA GLY A 374 11.81 19.18 -11.39
C GLY A 374 10.74 18.11 -11.19
N ASP A 375 11.16 16.85 -11.11
CA ASP A 375 10.24 15.73 -10.84
C ASP A 375 9.66 15.81 -9.43
N VAL A 376 10.51 16.14 -8.44
CA VAL A 376 10.08 16.31 -7.03
C VAL A 376 9.00 17.37 -6.91
N GLU A 377 9.19 18.55 -7.53
CA GLU A 377 8.20 19.64 -7.49
C GLU A 377 6.94 19.31 -8.30
N THR A 378 7.09 18.63 -9.43
CA THR A 378 5.93 18.18 -10.23
C THR A 378 5.08 17.18 -9.46
N VAL A 379 5.69 16.16 -8.88
CA VAL A 379 4.98 15.18 -8.05
C VAL A 379 4.27 15.87 -6.89
N ARG A 380 4.97 16.75 -6.16
CA ARG A 380 4.35 17.53 -5.09
C ARG A 380 3.15 18.33 -5.58
N GLY A 381 3.32 19.10 -6.66
CA GLY A 381 2.28 19.97 -7.23
C GLY A 381 1.05 19.19 -7.74
N LEU A 382 1.23 17.95 -8.21
CA LEU A 382 0.14 17.08 -8.62
C LEU A 382 -0.63 16.49 -7.43
N LEU A 383 0.01 16.30 -6.28
CA LEU A 383 -0.60 15.70 -5.09
C LEU A 383 -1.21 16.72 -4.14
N VAL A 384 -0.72 17.95 -4.08
CA VAL A 384 -1.25 18.99 -3.17
C VAL A 384 -2.59 19.51 -3.67
N ALA A 385 -3.58 19.67 -2.75
CA ALA A 385 -4.94 20.14 -3.04
C ALA A 385 -5.05 21.64 -3.25
#